data_379a8c6cd5e288173d8af549164a1af2
#
_entry.id   379a8c6cd5e288173d8af549164a1af2
#
_cell.length_a   1.000
_cell.length_b   1.000
_cell.length_c   1.000
_cell.angle_alpha   90.00
_cell.angle_beta   90.00
_cell.angle_gamma   90.00
#
_symmetry.space_group_name_H-M   'P 1'
#
loop_
_entity.id
_entity.type
_entity.pdbx_description
1 polymer ?
#
loop_
_entity_poly.entity_id
_entity_poly.type
_entity_poly.pdbx_seq_one_letter_code
_entity_poly.pdbx_strand_id
1 'polypeptide(L)'
;VRYQGHIVGSAWVVNEGGLSADVAEGVYQGERRLPGNLLPQSLISHAGLKSAGTLRYRRLVRIVVHPALQRRRLGTALIARVFGDCAEDNIDLLGASFGAEIGLIEYWHQADFRAVRLGSQPDVVSGCHSMMMMKASSKKGAEVLVKLCSRFQVQWPILLSTQFKGLDTFLVLKISSLEGMKAELIPDWDWQDVNSFVHSLRTYESCQVSLIKFAGLILDNTDMLAGLSSRQQKLLVLLLIQQYPLKSVVQMLSYTGKKELLVALKEAISLLISLSGYDVFYSSR
;
A
#
# COMPACT_ATOMS: atom_id res chain seq x y z
N VAL A 1 26.96 13.89 1.92
CA VAL A 1 28.14 13.01 1.72
C VAL A 1 29.09 13.70 0.76
N ARG A 2 30.37 13.71 1.13
CA ARG A 2 31.44 14.27 0.29
C ARG A 2 32.47 13.18 -0.04
N TYR A 3 33.04 13.25 -1.22
CA TYR A 3 34.17 12.44 -1.67
C TYR A 3 35.19 13.35 -2.36
N GLN A 4 36.42 13.36 -1.88
CA GLN A 4 37.50 14.24 -2.40
C GLN A 4 37.07 15.71 -2.54
N GLY A 5 36.33 16.24 -1.54
CA GLY A 5 35.83 17.62 -1.56
C GLY A 5 34.50 17.83 -2.31
N HIS A 6 34.11 16.92 -3.20
CA HIS A 6 32.88 17.02 -4.01
C HIS A 6 31.65 16.50 -3.25
N ILE A 7 30.50 17.15 -3.41
CA ILE A 7 29.21 16.67 -2.88
C ILE A 7 28.72 15.55 -3.81
N VAL A 8 28.69 14.32 -3.28
CA VAL A 8 28.26 13.13 -4.03
C VAL A 8 26.90 12.62 -3.60
N GLY A 9 26.34 13.15 -2.53
CA GLY A 9 24.99 12.88 -2.08
C GLY A 9 24.53 13.88 -1.03
N SER A 10 23.24 14.21 -1.04
CA SER A 10 22.62 15.13 -0.07
C SER A 10 21.19 14.68 0.25
N ALA A 11 20.74 15.03 1.44
CA ALA A 11 19.36 14.94 1.85
C ALA A 11 18.89 16.33 2.31
N TRP A 12 17.72 16.74 1.81
CA TRP A 12 17.06 17.96 2.27
C TRP A 12 15.90 17.55 3.16
N VAL A 13 15.90 18.07 4.39
CA VAL A 13 14.89 17.77 5.41
C VAL A 13 14.21 19.05 5.90
N VAL A 14 12.94 18.91 6.33
CA VAL A 14 12.16 19.99 6.95
C VAL A 14 11.50 19.43 8.20
N ASN A 15 11.52 20.19 9.29
CA ASN A 15 10.77 19.86 10.50
C ASN A 15 9.35 20.42 10.40
N GLU A 16 8.36 19.59 10.77
CA GLU A 16 6.93 19.87 10.70
C GLU A 16 6.24 19.43 12.00
N GLY A 17 4.99 19.82 12.22
CA GLY A 17 4.19 19.38 13.36
C GLY A 17 4.41 20.20 14.62
N GLY A 18 4.18 19.57 15.80
CA GLY A 18 4.18 20.28 17.08
C GLY A 18 3.05 21.31 17.16
N LEU A 19 1.93 21.05 16.51
CA LEU A 19 0.77 21.94 16.48
C LEU A 19 0.08 21.96 17.84
N SER A 20 -0.49 23.10 18.22
CA SER A 20 -1.38 23.15 19.38
C SER A 20 -2.66 22.35 19.10
N ALA A 21 -3.34 21.92 20.17
CA ALA A 21 -4.59 21.16 20.06
C ALA A 21 -5.66 21.90 19.25
N ASP A 22 -5.79 23.21 19.44
CA ASP A 22 -6.75 24.07 18.75
C ASP A 22 -6.46 24.16 17.24
N VAL A 23 -5.17 24.27 16.89
CA VAL A 23 -4.75 24.27 15.48
C VAL A 23 -5.02 22.91 14.82
N ALA A 24 -4.70 21.82 15.52
CA ALA A 24 -5.00 20.47 15.03
C ALA A 24 -6.50 20.23 14.87
N GLU A 25 -7.33 20.75 15.78
CA GLU A 25 -8.80 20.71 15.68
C GLU A 25 -9.30 21.48 14.44
N GLY A 26 -8.87 22.73 14.23
CA GLY A 26 -9.27 23.49 13.05
C GLY A 26 -8.84 22.86 11.73
N VAL A 27 -7.69 22.16 11.69
CA VAL A 27 -7.28 21.38 10.52
C VAL A 27 -8.18 20.16 10.33
N TYR A 28 -8.55 19.48 11.42
CA TYR A 28 -9.45 18.33 11.37
C TYR A 28 -10.85 18.69 10.88
N GLN A 29 -11.37 19.83 11.30
CA GLN A 29 -12.67 20.36 10.87
C GLN A 29 -12.63 20.94 9.46
N GLY A 30 -11.45 21.06 8.85
CA GLY A 30 -11.30 21.62 7.50
C GLY A 30 -11.28 23.14 7.42
N GLU A 31 -11.29 23.82 8.57
CA GLU A 31 -11.31 25.29 8.68
C GLU A 31 -9.93 25.90 8.39
N ARG A 32 -8.87 25.13 8.56
CA ARG A 32 -7.49 25.61 8.42
C ARG A 32 -6.66 24.72 7.49
N ARG A 33 -5.79 25.37 6.73
CA ARG A 33 -4.69 24.73 6.00
C ARG A 33 -3.37 25.35 6.47
N LEU A 34 -2.36 24.50 6.71
CA LEU A 34 -1.10 24.93 7.27
C LEU A 34 0.02 24.79 6.23
N PRO A 35 0.43 25.86 5.55
CA PRO A 35 1.59 25.82 4.69
C PRO A 35 2.82 25.30 5.44
N GLY A 36 3.62 24.45 4.77
CA GLY A 36 4.83 23.90 5.36
C GLY A 36 4.65 22.73 6.33
N ASN A 37 3.41 22.25 6.55
CA ASN A 37 3.09 21.13 7.44
C ASN A 37 2.40 19.97 6.67
N LEU A 38 3.04 19.48 5.62
CA LEU A 38 2.45 18.47 4.73
C LEU A 38 2.06 17.18 5.47
N LEU A 39 2.98 16.63 6.27
CA LEU A 39 2.77 15.35 6.95
C LEU A 39 1.65 15.46 7.99
N PRO A 40 1.75 16.31 9.04
CA PRO A 40 0.70 16.39 10.05
C PRO A 40 -0.64 16.80 9.46
N GLN A 41 -0.68 17.77 8.55
CA GLN A 41 -1.92 18.18 7.90
C GLN A 41 -2.59 17.02 7.16
N SER A 42 -1.82 16.24 6.39
CA SER A 42 -2.36 15.08 5.65
C SER A 42 -2.93 14.01 6.59
N LEU A 43 -2.24 13.75 7.71
CA LEU A 43 -2.68 12.76 8.70
C LEU A 43 -3.94 13.20 9.44
N ILE A 44 -4.04 14.49 9.77
CA ILE A 44 -5.24 15.04 10.40
C ILE A 44 -6.40 15.03 9.42
N SER A 45 -6.25 15.67 8.25
CA SER A 45 -7.36 15.92 7.32
C SER A 45 -7.82 14.65 6.59
N HIS A 46 -6.93 13.74 6.26
CA HIS A 46 -7.25 12.58 5.42
C HIS A 46 -7.25 11.26 6.19
N ALA A 47 -6.36 11.08 7.17
CA ALA A 47 -6.40 9.90 8.02
C ALA A 47 -7.26 10.12 9.28
N GLY A 48 -7.81 11.32 9.50
CA GLY A 48 -8.72 11.62 10.60
C GLY A 48 -8.11 11.47 12.00
N LEU A 49 -6.79 11.58 12.13
CA LEU A 49 -6.09 11.37 13.39
C LEU A 49 -5.61 12.71 13.97
N LYS A 50 -6.43 13.37 14.79
CA LYS A 50 -6.12 14.67 15.42
C LYS A 50 -4.82 14.64 16.22
N SER A 51 -4.58 13.55 16.99
CA SER A 51 -3.38 13.40 17.81
C SER A 51 -2.08 13.39 16.99
N ALA A 52 -2.12 13.13 15.70
CA ALA A 52 -0.97 13.26 14.82
C ALA A 52 -0.47 14.71 14.72
N GLY A 53 -1.31 15.71 14.92
CA GLY A 53 -0.93 17.12 14.82
C GLY A 53 0.09 17.56 15.88
N THR A 54 0.02 17.00 17.08
CA THR A 54 0.88 17.37 18.21
C THR A 54 2.27 16.72 18.16
N LEU A 55 2.47 15.72 17.30
CA LEU A 55 3.77 15.08 17.10
C LEU A 55 4.71 15.96 16.29
N ARG A 56 6.00 15.73 16.46
CA ARG A 56 7.06 16.40 15.71
C ARG A 56 7.56 15.48 14.61
N TYR A 57 7.59 16.02 13.40
CA TYR A 57 7.99 15.29 12.21
C TYR A 57 9.26 15.86 11.61
N ARG A 58 10.07 15.00 11.03
CA ARG A 58 11.08 15.38 10.04
C ARG A 58 10.67 14.81 8.70
N ARG A 59 10.49 15.68 7.72
CA ARG A 59 10.16 15.24 6.36
C ARG A 59 11.39 15.27 5.47
N LEU A 60 11.70 14.13 4.84
CA LEU A 60 12.63 14.04 3.72
C LEU A 60 11.96 14.63 2.48
N VAL A 61 12.38 15.84 2.11
CA VAL A 61 11.85 16.56 0.94
C VAL A 61 12.52 16.07 -0.34
N ARG A 62 13.84 15.90 -0.28
CA ARG A 62 14.66 15.40 -1.39
C ARG A 62 15.82 14.57 -0.86
N ILE A 63 16.16 13.54 -1.59
CA ILE A 63 17.37 12.75 -1.41
C ILE A 63 18.01 12.56 -2.79
N VAL A 64 19.28 12.87 -2.92
CA VAL A 64 20.00 12.83 -4.19
C VAL A 64 21.35 12.14 -3.97
N VAL A 65 21.69 11.25 -4.88
CA VAL A 65 23.00 10.60 -4.98
C VAL A 65 23.49 10.73 -6.42
N HIS A 66 24.76 11.11 -6.58
CA HIS A 66 25.39 11.24 -7.89
C HIS A 66 25.16 9.97 -8.72
N PRO A 67 24.73 10.05 -10.00
CA PRO A 67 24.36 8.89 -10.81
C PRO A 67 25.42 7.78 -10.83
N ALA A 68 26.69 8.11 -10.99
CA ALA A 68 27.79 7.15 -10.97
C ALA A 68 28.02 6.42 -9.64
N LEU A 69 27.38 6.89 -8.56
CA LEU A 69 27.50 6.32 -7.20
C LEU A 69 26.19 5.77 -6.65
N GLN A 70 25.13 5.75 -7.47
CA GLN A 70 23.88 5.10 -7.15
C GLN A 70 24.08 3.58 -7.01
N ARG A 71 23.11 2.91 -6.35
CA ARG A 71 23.15 1.46 -6.06
C ARG A 71 24.32 1.00 -5.18
N ARG A 72 25.03 1.95 -4.52
CA ARG A 72 26.10 1.70 -3.55
C ARG A 72 25.69 1.99 -2.10
N ARG A 73 24.39 1.92 -1.80
CA ARG A 73 23.80 2.15 -0.48
C ARG A 73 24.01 3.56 0.11
N LEU A 74 24.50 4.54 -0.65
CA LEU A 74 24.71 5.92 -0.16
C LEU A 74 23.38 6.61 0.22
N GLY A 75 22.30 6.36 -0.54
CA GLY A 75 20.97 6.87 -0.18
C GLY A 75 20.47 6.29 1.13
N THR A 76 20.61 4.98 1.34
CA THR A 76 20.26 4.31 2.60
C THR A 76 21.08 4.84 3.78
N ALA A 77 22.38 5.08 3.58
CA ALA A 77 23.24 5.66 4.60
C ALA A 77 22.82 7.12 4.96
N LEU A 78 22.40 7.91 3.96
CA LEU A 78 21.84 9.25 4.21
C LEU A 78 20.55 9.19 5.04
N ILE A 79 19.63 8.27 4.71
CA ILE A 79 18.41 8.07 5.51
C ILE A 79 18.75 7.65 6.94
N ALA A 80 19.66 6.69 7.11
CA ALA A 80 20.08 6.20 8.42
C ALA A 80 20.68 7.34 9.27
N ARG A 81 21.49 8.21 8.67
CA ARG A 81 22.05 9.39 9.36
C ARG A 81 20.95 10.38 9.78
N VAL A 82 20.03 10.73 8.86
CA VAL A 82 18.91 11.63 9.17
C VAL A 82 18.02 11.03 10.26
N PHE A 83 17.82 9.71 10.26
CA PHE A 83 17.05 9.02 11.29
C PHE A 83 17.77 9.03 12.64
N GLY A 84 19.09 8.82 12.67
CA GLY A 84 19.91 8.90 13.90
C GLY A 84 19.78 10.26 14.59
N ASP A 85 19.75 11.35 13.82
CA ASP A 85 19.62 12.71 14.34
C ASP A 85 18.19 13.02 14.89
N CYS A 86 17.17 12.17 14.62
CA CYS A 86 15.79 12.41 15.05
C CYS A 86 15.62 12.37 16.57
N ALA A 87 16.31 11.48 17.26
CA ALA A 87 16.19 11.34 18.72
C ALA A 87 16.75 12.57 19.45
N GLU A 88 17.91 13.08 19.01
CA GLU A 88 18.54 14.29 19.56
C GLU A 88 17.67 15.53 19.35
N ASP A 89 16.97 15.61 18.22
CA ASP A 89 16.10 16.72 17.86
C ASP A 89 14.65 16.57 18.36
N ASN A 90 14.36 15.55 19.18
CA ASN A 90 13.01 15.23 19.69
C ASN A 90 11.97 15.09 18.57
N ILE A 91 12.33 14.46 17.49
CA ILE A 91 11.42 14.11 16.38
C ILE A 91 10.73 12.79 16.71
N ASP A 92 9.41 12.73 16.51
CA ASP A 92 8.62 11.52 16.74
C ASP A 92 8.57 10.61 15.51
N LEU A 93 8.50 11.20 14.32
CA LEU A 93 8.34 10.49 13.05
C LEU A 93 9.21 11.10 11.95
N LEU A 94 9.98 10.25 11.27
CA LEU A 94 10.62 10.59 10.00
C LEU A 94 9.66 10.15 8.87
N GLY A 95 9.38 11.04 7.92
CA GLY A 95 8.44 10.77 6.84
C GLY A 95 8.92 11.22 5.46
N ALA A 96 8.37 10.59 4.44
CA ALA A 96 8.55 10.96 3.03
C ALA A 96 7.21 10.93 2.30
N SER A 97 7.06 11.81 1.31
CA SER A 97 5.94 11.82 0.37
C SER A 97 6.50 11.90 -1.05
N PHE A 98 6.15 10.93 -1.89
CA PHE A 98 6.74 10.75 -3.21
C PHE A 98 5.74 10.12 -4.19
N GLY A 99 5.99 10.20 -5.50
CA GLY A 99 5.18 9.52 -6.51
C GLY A 99 5.21 8.01 -6.31
N ALA A 100 4.04 7.38 -6.28
CA ALA A 100 3.89 5.95 -6.01
C ALA A 100 4.41 5.13 -7.19
N GLU A 101 5.69 4.80 -7.15
CA GLU A 101 6.39 3.89 -8.06
C GLU A 101 6.92 2.70 -7.30
N ILE A 102 6.83 1.49 -7.88
CA ILE A 102 7.18 0.23 -7.22
C ILE A 102 8.61 0.29 -6.64
N GLY A 103 9.59 0.75 -7.44
CA GLY A 103 10.98 0.83 -7.00
C GLY A 103 11.23 1.82 -5.86
N LEU A 104 10.49 2.94 -5.82
CA LEU A 104 10.58 3.90 -4.71
C LEU A 104 9.90 3.36 -3.45
N ILE A 105 8.75 2.72 -3.59
CA ILE A 105 8.04 2.08 -2.48
C ILE A 105 8.94 1.01 -1.84
N GLU A 106 9.58 0.17 -2.65
CA GLU A 106 10.53 -0.84 -2.16
C GLU A 106 11.72 -0.22 -1.42
N TYR A 107 12.29 0.84 -2.00
CA TYR A 107 13.42 1.54 -1.40
C TYR A 107 13.10 2.08 0.00
N TRP A 108 11.95 2.72 0.17
CA TRP A 108 11.51 3.25 1.45
C TRP A 108 11.13 2.13 2.43
N HIS A 109 10.47 1.07 1.94
CA HIS A 109 10.12 -0.09 2.77
C HIS A 109 11.37 -0.81 3.31
N GLN A 110 12.40 -1.00 2.49
CA GLN A 110 13.69 -1.57 2.91
C GLN A 110 14.44 -0.70 3.94
N ALA A 111 14.10 0.59 4.04
CA ALA A 111 14.59 1.49 5.08
C ALA A 111 13.69 1.53 6.34
N ASP A 112 12.78 0.55 6.50
CA ASP A 112 11.78 0.40 7.58
C ASP A 112 10.71 1.49 7.61
N PHE A 113 10.44 2.14 6.49
CA PHE A 113 9.28 3.02 6.39
C PHE A 113 8.02 2.20 6.13
N ARG A 114 6.92 2.60 6.78
CA ARG A 114 5.61 1.97 6.65
C ARG A 114 4.68 2.88 5.86
N ALA A 115 3.84 2.28 5.01
CA ALA A 115 2.85 3.00 4.24
C ALA A 115 1.69 3.47 5.15
N VAL A 116 1.36 4.75 5.07
CA VAL A 116 0.29 5.34 5.89
C VAL A 116 -0.83 5.97 5.06
N ARG A 117 -0.56 6.29 3.79
CA ARG A 117 -1.55 6.92 2.93
C ARG A 117 -1.12 6.89 1.46
N LEU A 118 -2.10 6.68 0.58
CA LEU A 118 -2.00 7.00 -0.84
C LEU A 118 -2.90 8.21 -1.15
N GLY A 119 -2.39 9.20 -1.86
CA GLY A 119 -3.16 10.39 -2.28
C GLY A 119 -4.23 10.01 -3.30
N SER A 120 -5.44 10.54 -3.14
CA SER A 120 -6.59 10.20 -4.00
C SER A 120 -6.49 10.77 -5.42
N GLN A 121 -5.79 11.88 -5.58
CA GLN A 121 -5.59 12.50 -6.90
C GLN A 121 -4.18 12.26 -7.39
N PRO A 122 -3.99 11.84 -8.64
CA PRO A 122 -2.68 11.78 -9.26
C PRO A 122 -2.13 13.20 -9.45
N ASP A 123 -0.83 13.34 -9.35
CA ASP A 123 -0.12 14.56 -9.68
C ASP A 123 -0.23 14.86 -11.18
N VAL A 124 -0.52 16.11 -11.53
CA VAL A 124 -0.80 16.53 -12.92
C VAL A 124 0.41 16.34 -13.85
N VAL A 125 1.63 16.45 -13.30
CA VAL A 125 2.86 16.40 -14.11
C VAL A 125 3.35 14.97 -14.27
N SER A 126 3.39 14.20 -13.15
CA SER A 126 3.92 12.83 -13.14
C SER A 126 2.86 11.77 -13.44
N GLY A 127 1.58 12.08 -13.27
CA GLY A 127 0.49 11.11 -13.32
C GLY A 127 0.47 10.12 -12.16
N CYS A 128 1.40 10.24 -11.20
CA CYS A 128 1.52 9.33 -10.07
C CYS A 128 0.67 9.79 -8.88
N HIS A 129 0.05 8.85 -8.18
CA HIS A 129 -0.50 9.11 -6.86
C HIS A 129 0.63 9.36 -5.85
N SER A 130 0.42 10.24 -4.87
CA SER A 130 1.40 10.51 -3.83
C SER A 130 1.34 9.44 -2.75
N MET A 131 2.41 8.66 -2.59
CA MET A 131 2.58 7.72 -1.47
C MET A 131 3.23 8.44 -0.29
N MET A 132 2.65 8.27 0.90
CA MET A 132 3.24 8.74 2.15
C MET A 132 3.68 7.55 2.99
N MET A 133 4.97 7.53 3.34
CA MET A 133 5.55 6.49 4.19
C MET A 133 6.29 7.11 5.36
N MET A 134 6.29 6.44 6.51
CA MET A 134 6.86 6.95 7.76
C MET A 134 7.61 5.88 8.54
N LYS A 135 8.58 6.34 9.35
CA LYS A 135 9.34 5.55 10.31
C LYS A 135 9.33 6.24 11.66
N ALA A 136 9.03 5.50 12.73
CA ALA A 136 8.96 6.05 14.08
C ALA A 136 10.36 6.15 14.70
N SER A 137 10.62 7.27 15.38
CA SER A 137 11.85 7.53 16.16
C SER A 137 11.58 7.69 17.67
N SER A 138 10.31 7.77 18.09
CA SER A 138 9.91 7.80 19.49
C SER A 138 8.80 6.79 19.78
N LYS A 139 8.57 6.49 21.08
CA LYS A 139 7.46 5.62 21.50
C LYS A 139 6.09 6.17 21.07
N LYS A 140 5.89 7.49 21.24
CA LYS A 140 4.65 8.17 20.80
C LYS A 140 4.47 8.07 19.28
N GLY A 141 5.55 8.27 18.53
CA GLY A 141 5.56 8.09 17.08
C GLY A 141 5.19 6.67 16.67
N ALA A 142 5.71 5.65 17.37
CA ALA A 142 5.40 4.24 17.09
C ALA A 142 3.93 3.92 17.35
N GLU A 143 3.35 4.40 18.45
CA GLU A 143 1.92 4.20 18.76
C GLU A 143 1.00 4.82 17.70
N VAL A 144 1.35 6.02 17.21
CA VAL A 144 0.60 6.69 16.15
C VAL A 144 0.80 5.99 14.80
N LEU A 145 2.02 5.56 14.49
CA LEU A 145 2.32 4.85 13.24
C LEU A 145 1.52 3.55 13.14
N VAL A 146 1.42 2.77 14.21
CA VAL A 146 0.60 1.54 14.25
C VAL A 146 -0.86 1.85 13.92
N LYS A 147 -1.43 2.91 14.51
CA LYS A 147 -2.82 3.31 14.23
C LYS A 147 -3.03 3.72 12.76
N LEU A 148 -2.06 4.45 12.20
CA LEU A 148 -2.11 4.89 10.80
C LEU A 148 -2.01 3.71 9.83
N CYS A 149 -1.07 2.79 10.05
CA CYS A 149 -0.93 1.57 9.26
C CYS A 149 -2.19 0.71 9.33
N SER A 150 -2.70 0.43 10.54
CA SER A 150 -3.93 -0.34 10.72
C SER A 150 -5.13 0.30 9.99
N ARG A 151 -5.27 1.63 10.09
CA ARG A 151 -6.33 2.34 9.36
C ARG A 151 -6.17 2.22 7.86
N PHE A 152 -4.95 2.39 7.34
CA PHE A 152 -4.67 2.26 5.90
C PHE A 152 -5.00 0.84 5.41
N GLN A 153 -4.59 -0.20 6.15
CA GLN A 153 -4.89 -1.60 5.84
C GLN A 153 -6.39 -1.88 5.76
N VAL A 154 -7.16 -1.44 6.77
CA VAL A 154 -8.62 -1.66 6.80
C VAL A 154 -9.33 -0.93 5.66
N GLN A 155 -8.88 0.26 5.29
CA GLN A 155 -9.49 1.06 4.23
C GLN A 155 -9.07 0.61 2.82
N TRP A 156 -7.88 0.03 2.67
CA TRP A 156 -7.26 -0.26 1.39
C TRP A 156 -8.14 -1.10 0.45
N PRO A 157 -8.74 -2.23 0.86
CA PRO A 157 -9.61 -3.02 -0.01
C PRO A 157 -10.82 -2.23 -0.54
N ILE A 158 -11.42 -1.38 0.30
CA ILE A 158 -12.56 -0.54 -0.10
C ILE A 158 -12.10 0.54 -1.08
N LEU A 159 -10.96 1.17 -0.81
CA LEU A 159 -10.40 2.21 -1.67
C LEU A 159 -10.03 1.68 -3.06
N LEU A 160 -9.59 0.43 -3.16
CA LEU A 160 -9.26 -0.22 -4.44
C LEU A 160 -10.48 -0.40 -5.35
N SER A 161 -11.65 -0.70 -4.79
CA SER A 161 -12.89 -0.83 -5.58
C SER A 161 -13.58 0.52 -5.85
N THR A 162 -13.12 1.61 -5.22
CA THR A 162 -13.72 2.95 -5.32
C THR A 162 -12.72 3.98 -5.86
N GLN A 163 -11.98 4.66 -4.99
CA GLN A 163 -11.07 5.77 -5.31
C GLN A 163 -9.90 5.37 -6.22
N PHE A 164 -9.34 4.19 -6.00
CA PHE A 164 -8.17 3.68 -6.71
C PHE A 164 -8.50 2.58 -7.72
N LYS A 165 -9.73 2.56 -8.21
CA LYS A 165 -10.18 1.56 -9.18
C LYS A 165 -9.31 1.52 -10.45
N GLY A 166 -8.78 2.67 -10.87
CA GLY A 166 -7.89 2.79 -12.04
C GLY A 166 -6.40 2.62 -11.74
N LEU A 167 -6.01 2.29 -10.50
CA LEU A 167 -4.60 2.12 -10.15
C LEU A 167 -3.99 0.92 -10.88
N ASP A 168 -2.73 1.04 -11.30
CA ASP A 168 -2.01 -0.05 -11.95
C ASP A 168 -2.01 -1.32 -11.11
N THR A 169 -2.25 -2.45 -11.75
CA THR A 169 -2.41 -3.76 -11.10
C THR A 169 -1.18 -4.16 -10.28
N PHE A 170 0.02 -3.96 -10.82
CA PHE A 170 1.25 -4.34 -10.11
C PHE A 170 1.55 -3.41 -8.95
N LEU A 171 1.16 -2.14 -9.08
CA LEU A 171 1.23 -1.19 -7.97
C LEU A 171 0.24 -1.57 -6.86
N VAL A 172 -0.98 -2.01 -7.20
CA VAL A 172 -1.94 -2.58 -6.23
C VAL A 172 -1.32 -3.75 -5.48
N LEU A 173 -0.78 -4.74 -6.20
CA LEU A 173 -0.14 -5.92 -5.60
C LEU A 173 1.03 -5.50 -4.69
N LYS A 174 1.87 -4.56 -5.16
CA LYS A 174 3.02 -4.08 -4.37
C LYS A 174 2.60 -3.41 -3.07
N ILE A 175 1.64 -2.49 -3.12
CA ILE A 175 1.17 -1.80 -1.91
C ILE A 175 0.51 -2.79 -0.94
N SER A 176 -0.28 -3.73 -1.45
CA SER A 176 -0.94 -4.76 -0.63
C SER A 176 0.07 -5.65 0.10
N SER A 177 1.22 -5.96 -0.51
CA SER A 177 2.25 -6.80 0.10
C SER A 177 3.09 -6.11 1.19
N LEU A 178 3.02 -4.77 1.33
CA LEU A 178 3.89 -4.04 2.27
C LEU A 178 3.54 -4.26 3.74
N GLU A 179 2.28 -4.43 4.05
CA GLU A 179 1.78 -4.29 5.42
C GLU A 179 1.18 -5.58 5.98
N GLY A 180 1.34 -6.72 5.31
CA GLY A 180 0.83 -8.01 5.76
C GLY A 180 -0.60 -7.87 6.29
N MET A 181 -1.60 -7.91 5.43
CA MET A 181 -2.98 -7.94 5.90
C MET A 181 -3.10 -9.16 6.81
N LYS A 182 -3.53 -8.98 8.06
CA LYS A 182 -3.82 -10.13 8.91
C LYS A 182 -4.92 -10.93 8.22
N ALA A 183 -4.53 -12.01 7.56
CA ALA A 183 -5.45 -12.91 6.89
C ALA A 183 -6.33 -13.53 7.97
N GLU A 184 -7.54 -13.04 8.14
CA GLU A 184 -8.57 -13.79 8.85
C GLU A 184 -8.94 -14.97 7.97
N LEU A 185 -9.01 -16.17 8.55
CA LEU A 185 -9.50 -17.35 7.83
C LEU A 185 -10.90 -17.04 7.30
N ILE A 186 -11.14 -17.37 6.03
CA ILE A 186 -12.50 -17.23 5.50
C ILE A 186 -13.42 -18.24 6.18
N PRO A 187 -14.69 -17.89 6.44
CA PRO A 187 -15.69 -18.82 6.94
C PRO A 187 -15.84 -20.05 6.06
N ASP A 188 -16.22 -21.19 6.66
CA ASP A 188 -16.35 -22.47 5.94
C ASP A 188 -17.31 -22.38 4.74
N TRP A 189 -18.39 -21.61 4.82
CA TRP A 189 -19.32 -21.40 3.69
C TRP A 189 -18.69 -20.62 2.54
N ASP A 190 -17.83 -19.62 2.83
CA ASP A 190 -17.11 -18.90 1.79
C ASP A 190 -16.08 -19.82 1.10
N TRP A 191 -15.40 -20.67 1.89
CA TRP A 191 -14.51 -21.69 1.33
C TRP A 191 -15.25 -22.69 0.44
N GLN A 192 -16.41 -23.19 0.90
CA GLN A 192 -17.24 -24.08 0.09
C GLN A 192 -17.67 -23.43 -1.22
N ASP A 193 -17.99 -22.15 -1.22
CA ASP A 193 -18.31 -21.39 -2.42
C ASP A 193 -17.13 -21.30 -3.39
N VAL A 194 -15.93 -20.95 -2.88
CA VAL A 194 -14.70 -20.89 -3.67
C VAL A 194 -14.38 -22.25 -4.30
N ASN A 195 -14.40 -23.30 -3.48
CA ASN A 195 -14.12 -24.67 -3.93
C ASN A 195 -15.16 -25.15 -4.97
N SER A 196 -16.44 -24.92 -4.73
CA SER A 196 -17.50 -25.32 -5.66
C SER A 196 -17.51 -24.50 -6.95
N PHE A 197 -17.08 -23.24 -6.91
CA PHE A 197 -16.87 -22.46 -8.13
C PHE A 197 -15.81 -23.09 -9.03
N VAL A 198 -14.71 -23.57 -8.47
CA VAL A 198 -13.61 -24.19 -9.21
C VAL A 198 -14.01 -25.57 -9.73
N HIS A 199 -14.54 -26.45 -8.85
CA HIS A 199 -14.67 -27.88 -9.11
C HIS A 199 -16.10 -28.33 -9.50
N SER A 200 -17.07 -27.40 -9.48
CA SER A 200 -18.46 -27.73 -9.87
C SER A 200 -19.04 -26.71 -10.84
N LEU A 201 -20.36 -26.75 -11.04
CA LEU A 201 -21.07 -25.92 -12.01
C LEU A 201 -21.68 -24.64 -11.39
N ARG A 202 -21.26 -24.27 -10.18
CA ARG A 202 -21.76 -23.01 -9.58
C ARG A 202 -21.30 -21.79 -10.37
N THR A 203 -22.21 -20.82 -10.49
CA THR A 203 -21.96 -19.61 -11.30
C THR A 203 -21.06 -18.61 -10.57
N TYR A 204 -20.37 -17.79 -11.32
CA TYR A 204 -19.57 -16.68 -10.77
C TYR A 204 -20.42 -15.77 -9.87
N GLU A 205 -21.62 -15.43 -10.30
CA GLU A 205 -22.53 -14.53 -9.61
C GLU A 205 -22.94 -15.07 -8.23
N SER A 206 -23.12 -16.38 -8.08
CA SER A 206 -23.46 -16.99 -6.80
C SER A 206 -22.28 -17.12 -5.83
N CYS A 207 -21.05 -17.10 -6.32
CA CYS A 207 -19.82 -17.25 -5.53
C CYS A 207 -19.03 -15.95 -5.43
N GLN A 208 -19.46 -14.86 -6.06
CA GLN A 208 -18.69 -13.63 -6.24
C GLN A 208 -18.16 -13.06 -4.91
N VAL A 209 -18.99 -13.01 -3.88
CA VAL A 209 -18.60 -12.44 -2.58
C VAL A 209 -17.49 -13.26 -1.94
N SER A 210 -17.62 -14.58 -1.95
CA SER A 210 -16.62 -15.50 -1.41
C SER A 210 -15.31 -15.45 -2.20
N LEU A 211 -15.38 -15.30 -3.53
CA LEU A 211 -14.22 -15.11 -4.39
C LEU A 211 -13.49 -13.78 -4.10
N ILE A 212 -14.22 -12.69 -3.84
CA ILE A 212 -13.63 -11.39 -3.46
C ILE A 212 -12.91 -11.51 -2.13
N LYS A 213 -13.52 -12.13 -1.12
CA LYS A 213 -12.88 -12.36 0.17
C LYS A 213 -11.62 -13.22 0.04
N PHE A 214 -11.71 -14.31 -0.70
CA PHE A 214 -10.55 -15.18 -0.97
C PHE A 214 -9.42 -14.44 -1.66
N ALA A 215 -9.71 -13.65 -2.70
CA ALA A 215 -8.71 -12.82 -3.37
C ALA A 215 -8.09 -11.79 -2.41
N GLY A 216 -8.89 -11.20 -1.53
CA GLY A 216 -8.41 -10.26 -0.50
C GLY A 216 -7.39 -10.89 0.45
N LEU A 217 -7.56 -12.17 0.84
CA LEU A 217 -6.63 -12.89 1.70
C LEU A 217 -5.27 -13.18 1.04
N ILE A 218 -5.24 -13.25 -0.27
CA ILE A 218 -4.05 -13.66 -1.03
C ILE A 218 -3.21 -12.45 -1.46
N LEU A 219 -3.79 -11.25 -1.44
CA LEU A 219 -3.14 -10.04 -1.97
C LEU A 219 -1.79 -9.70 -1.31
N ASP A 220 -1.60 -10.07 -0.06
CA ASP A 220 -0.35 -9.85 0.68
C ASP A 220 0.65 -11.01 0.55
N ASN A 221 0.21 -12.15 0.02
CA ASN A 221 1.06 -13.32 -0.15
C ASN A 221 1.79 -13.28 -1.51
N THR A 222 2.98 -12.66 -1.50
CA THR A 222 3.80 -12.50 -2.70
C THR A 222 4.23 -13.82 -3.34
N ASP A 223 4.45 -14.87 -2.54
CA ASP A 223 4.91 -16.17 -3.03
C ASP A 223 3.80 -16.89 -3.80
N MET A 224 2.57 -16.83 -3.28
CA MET A 224 1.41 -17.37 -3.98
C MET A 224 1.12 -16.61 -5.28
N LEU A 225 1.20 -15.27 -5.23
CA LEU A 225 0.99 -14.43 -6.41
C LEU A 225 2.09 -14.63 -7.46
N ALA A 226 3.32 -14.90 -7.06
CA ALA A 226 4.42 -15.20 -7.97
C ALA A 226 4.21 -16.52 -8.75
N GLY A 227 3.39 -17.44 -8.24
CA GLY A 227 2.98 -18.66 -8.96
C GLY A 227 2.02 -18.41 -10.13
N LEU A 228 1.43 -17.21 -10.21
CA LEU A 228 0.51 -16.82 -11.26
C LEU A 228 1.21 -16.07 -12.40
N SER A 229 0.76 -16.29 -13.63
CA SER A 229 1.14 -15.44 -14.76
C SER A 229 0.67 -13.99 -14.56
N SER A 230 1.37 -13.02 -15.17
CA SER A 230 0.98 -11.60 -15.12
C SER A 230 -0.48 -11.36 -15.58
N ARG A 231 -0.98 -12.16 -16.54
CA ARG A 231 -2.37 -12.07 -17.01
C ARG A 231 -3.35 -12.54 -15.94
N GLN A 232 -3.04 -13.61 -15.22
CA GLN A 232 -3.85 -14.12 -14.10
C GLN A 232 -3.85 -13.16 -12.92
N GLN A 233 -2.69 -12.58 -12.56
CA GLN A 233 -2.60 -11.54 -11.54
C GLN A 233 -3.49 -10.33 -11.89
N LYS A 234 -3.42 -9.84 -13.15
CA LYS A 234 -4.29 -8.76 -13.63
C LYS A 234 -5.76 -9.15 -13.58
N LEU A 235 -6.11 -10.37 -13.97
CA LEU A 235 -7.48 -10.85 -13.92
C LEU A 235 -8.05 -10.82 -12.49
N LEU A 236 -7.32 -11.33 -11.52
CA LEU A 236 -7.74 -11.32 -10.11
C LEU A 236 -7.91 -9.89 -9.58
N VAL A 237 -6.92 -9.03 -9.81
CA VAL A 237 -6.96 -7.65 -9.32
C VAL A 237 -8.11 -6.87 -9.96
N LEU A 238 -8.22 -6.89 -11.28
CA LEU A 238 -9.26 -6.13 -11.99
C LEU A 238 -10.67 -6.62 -11.63
N LEU A 239 -10.87 -7.93 -11.60
CA LEU A 239 -12.22 -8.50 -11.44
C LEU A 239 -12.64 -8.56 -9.97
N LEU A 240 -11.79 -9.06 -9.06
CA LEU A 240 -12.17 -9.35 -7.69
C LEU A 240 -11.81 -8.22 -6.72
N ILE A 241 -10.71 -7.51 -6.94
CA ILE A 241 -10.22 -6.49 -6.02
C ILE A 241 -10.72 -5.09 -6.42
N GLN A 242 -10.48 -4.69 -7.66
CA GLN A 242 -10.97 -3.41 -8.20
C GLN A 242 -12.42 -3.51 -8.67
N GLN A 243 -12.99 -4.72 -8.72
CA GLN A 243 -14.41 -4.99 -9.02
C GLN A 243 -14.89 -4.33 -10.32
N TYR A 244 -14.10 -4.46 -11.39
CA TYR A 244 -14.55 -4.07 -12.71
C TYR A 244 -15.64 -5.02 -13.21
N PRO A 245 -16.63 -4.52 -13.98
CA PRO A 245 -17.62 -5.39 -14.63
C PRO A 245 -16.93 -6.43 -15.53
N LEU A 246 -17.45 -7.66 -15.56
CA LEU A 246 -16.92 -8.75 -16.40
C LEU A 246 -16.66 -8.30 -17.85
N LYS A 247 -17.62 -7.58 -18.45
CA LYS A 247 -17.48 -7.08 -19.84
C LYS A 247 -16.26 -6.19 -20.01
N SER A 248 -15.99 -5.32 -19.04
CA SER A 248 -14.82 -4.44 -19.08
C SER A 248 -13.52 -5.24 -18.97
N VAL A 249 -13.45 -6.23 -18.07
CA VAL A 249 -12.26 -7.07 -17.90
C VAL A 249 -12.00 -7.94 -19.13
N VAL A 250 -13.05 -8.44 -19.79
CA VAL A 250 -12.96 -9.14 -21.09
C VAL A 250 -12.23 -8.26 -22.10
N GLN A 251 -12.61 -6.98 -22.21
CA GLN A 251 -11.99 -6.04 -23.15
C GLN A 251 -10.55 -5.69 -22.73
N MET A 252 -10.33 -5.35 -21.46
CA MET A 252 -9.02 -4.92 -20.92
C MET A 252 -7.95 -6.01 -21.07
N LEU A 253 -8.33 -7.28 -20.92
CA LEU A 253 -7.42 -8.42 -21.00
C LEU A 253 -7.52 -9.20 -22.31
N SER A 254 -8.28 -8.67 -23.30
CA SER A 254 -8.43 -9.27 -24.63
C SER A 254 -8.87 -10.75 -24.60
N TYR A 255 -9.85 -11.07 -23.75
CA TYR A 255 -10.54 -12.35 -23.82
C TYR A 255 -11.58 -12.34 -24.94
N THR A 256 -11.85 -13.49 -25.56
CA THR A 256 -12.86 -13.60 -26.63
C THR A 256 -14.29 -13.43 -26.10
N GLY A 257 -14.50 -13.65 -24.78
CA GLY A 257 -15.79 -13.48 -24.15
C GLY A 257 -15.82 -13.91 -22.68
N LYS A 258 -17.00 -13.77 -22.05
CA LYS A 258 -17.24 -14.13 -20.65
C LYS A 258 -16.81 -15.57 -20.31
N LYS A 259 -17.09 -16.53 -21.24
CA LYS A 259 -16.80 -17.96 -21.01
C LYS A 259 -15.30 -18.20 -20.84
N GLU A 260 -14.47 -17.66 -21.74
CA GLU A 260 -13.01 -17.78 -21.67
C GLU A 260 -12.44 -17.12 -20.40
N LEU A 261 -12.92 -15.92 -20.07
CA LEU A 261 -12.51 -15.21 -18.85
C LEU A 261 -12.81 -16.05 -17.59
N LEU A 262 -14.01 -16.66 -17.50
CA LEU A 262 -14.39 -17.47 -16.33
C LEU A 262 -13.60 -18.77 -16.24
N VAL A 263 -13.20 -19.37 -17.37
CA VAL A 263 -12.28 -20.51 -17.37
C VAL A 263 -10.92 -20.09 -16.83
N ALA A 264 -10.36 -19.00 -17.33
CA ALA A 264 -9.08 -18.47 -16.83
C ALA A 264 -9.13 -18.08 -15.34
N LEU A 265 -10.27 -17.57 -14.87
CA LEU A 265 -10.47 -17.28 -13.44
C LEU A 265 -10.48 -18.57 -12.60
N LYS A 266 -11.17 -19.62 -13.04
CA LYS A 266 -11.17 -20.92 -12.36
C LYS A 266 -9.78 -21.53 -12.29
N GLU A 267 -9.00 -21.47 -13.37
CA GLU A 267 -7.62 -21.94 -13.40
C GLU A 267 -6.72 -21.16 -12.42
N ALA A 268 -6.82 -19.83 -12.40
CA ALA A 268 -6.06 -19.00 -11.47
C ALA A 268 -6.39 -19.30 -10.00
N ILE A 269 -7.68 -19.43 -9.66
CA ILE A 269 -8.13 -19.75 -8.30
C ILE A 269 -7.73 -21.18 -7.91
N SER A 270 -7.86 -22.16 -8.80
CA SER A 270 -7.43 -23.54 -8.56
C SER A 270 -5.93 -23.61 -8.23
N LEU A 271 -5.11 -22.87 -8.96
CA LEU A 271 -3.67 -22.79 -8.68
C LEU A 271 -3.39 -22.16 -7.32
N LEU A 272 -4.09 -21.08 -6.97
CA LEU A 272 -3.95 -20.44 -5.66
C LEU A 272 -4.39 -21.34 -4.50
N ILE A 273 -5.46 -22.12 -4.67
CA ILE A 273 -5.89 -23.12 -3.69
C ILE A 273 -4.77 -24.14 -3.45
N SER A 274 -4.19 -24.68 -4.53
CA SER A 274 -3.11 -25.68 -4.42
C SER A 274 -1.84 -25.10 -3.77
N LEU A 275 -1.52 -23.84 -4.01
CA LEU A 275 -0.36 -23.15 -3.40
C LEU A 275 -0.60 -22.77 -1.93
N SER A 276 -1.84 -22.53 -1.54
CA SER A 276 -2.18 -22.06 -0.19
C SER A 276 -2.20 -23.17 0.86
N GLY A 277 -2.35 -24.43 0.45
CA GLY A 277 -2.61 -25.54 1.36
C GLY A 277 -3.99 -25.50 2.04
N TYR A 278 -4.89 -24.62 1.61
CA TYR A 278 -6.25 -24.53 2.17
C TYR A 278 -7.05 -25.83 2.00
N ASP A 279 -6.82 -26.56 0.90
CA ASP A 279 -7.48 -27.86 0.70
C ASP A 279 -7.21 -28.85 1.83
N VAL A 280 -5.95 -28.89 2.33
CA VAL A 280 -5.57 -29.79 3.43
C VAL A 280 -6.21 -29.35 4.73
N PHE A 281 -6.26 -28.04 4.98
CA PHE A 281 -6.83 -27.45 6.20
C PHE A 281 -8.33 -27.69 6.31
N TYR A 282 -9.08 -27.52 5.21
CA TYR A 282 -10.55 -27.69 5.20
C TYR A 282 -11.00 -29.13 4.97
N SER A 283 -10.12 -30.01 4.42
CA SER A 283 -10.43 -31.45 4.29
C SER A 283 -10.26 -32.23 5.59
N SER A 284 -9.59 -31.64 6.59
CA SER A 284 -9.34 -32.26 7.91
C SER A 284 -10.36 -31.86 8.98
N ARG A 285 -11.37 -31.08 8.62
CA ARG A 285 -12.51 -30.69 9.45
C ARG A 285 -13.80 -31.35 8.97
#